data_0cd1389dc05c1815559995366c5c2880
#
_entry.id   0cd1389dc05c1815559995366c5c2880
#
_cell.length_a   1.000
_cell.length_b   1.000
_cell.length_c   1.000
_cell.angle_alpha   90.00
_cell.angle_beta   90.00
_cell.angle_gamma   90.00
#
_symmetry.space_group_name_H-M   'P 1'
#
loop_
_entity.id
_entity.type
_entity.pdbx_description
1 polymer ?
#
loop_
_entity_poly.entity_id
_entity_poly.type
_entity_poly.pdbx_seq_one_letter_code
_entity_poly.pdbx_strand_id
1 'polypeptide(L)'
;MYGTADRRSQRAGKGAVAVPMSTASRAGPTRVTELHVHNFSISLDGYGCGPSQSLDEPLGSGGERLHEWIFPADGDRAPVDERFVSRGVEGVGATIMGRNMFGPVRGPWEEFGADWTGWWGDDPPFHHDVFVLTHHARPPVEMAGGTTFHFVTDGIEAALEHAREAAGGRTVRLGGGVATVQQYLRAGLLDELHLAVVPVLLGGGERPFDGLGSALADWQCVEFAPSRAVAHVRLRRAAADFDTMGA
;
A
#
# COMPACT_ATOMS: atom_id res chain seq x y z
N MET A 1 -78.92 28.23 49.37
CA MET A 1 -78.71 27.33 50.50
C MET A 1 -77.29 26.77 50.35
N TYR A 2 -76.41 27.17 51.20
CA TYR A 2 -75.35 26.48 51.96
C TYR A 2 -74.67 25.28 51.26
N GLY A 3 -73.40 25.21 51.19
CA GLY A 3 -72.28 25.19 52.09
C GLY A 3 -70.97 24.96 51.41
N THR A 4 -70.10 25.52 51.84
CA THR A 4 -68.89 25.39 52.70
C THR A 4 -67.66 24.85 52.00
N ALA A 5 -66.62 25.68 52.17
CA ALA A 5 -65.23 25.48 51.73
C ALA A 5 -64.57 24.25 52.36
N ASP A 6 -63.62 23.68 51.63
CA ASP A 6 -62.42 23.25 52.32
C ASP A 6 -61.13 23.44 51.40
N ARG A 7 -60.17 24.10 52.04
CA ARG A 7 -58.84 24.34 51.49
C ARG A 7 -57.93 23.20 51.90
N ARG A 8 -57.33 22.52 50.93
CA ARG A 8 -56.08 21.79 51.23
C ARG A 8 -55.05 22.02 50.15
N SER A 9 -53.93 22.45 50.63
CA SER A 9 -52.67 22.76 49.98
C SER A 9 -52.19 21.62 49.05
N GLN A 10 -51.81 21.94 47.80
CA GLN A 10 -51.01 21.06 46.98
C GLN A 10 -49.60 21.64 46.81
N ARG A 11 -48.66 20.91 47.33
CA ARG A 11 -47.23 21.13 47.18
C ARG A 11 -46.84 20.91 45.69
N ALA A 12 -46.11 21.88 45.12
CA ALA A 12 -45.48 21.79 43.84
C ALA A 12 -44.36 20.74 43.89
N GLY A 13 -44.55 19.64 43.16
CA GLY A 13 -43.50 18.69 42.83
C GLY A 13 -42.68 19.21 41.63
N LYS A 14 -41.41 19.52 41.84
CA LYS A 14 -40.46 19.84 40.78
C LYS A 14 -40.16 18.53 40.01
N GLY A 15 -40.71 18.40 38.82
CA GLY A 15 -40.34 17.37 37.87
C GLY A 15 -38.92 17.62 37.35
N ALA A 16 -38.00 16.74 37.71
CA ALA A 16 -36.68 16.73 37.12
C ALA A 16 -36.79 16.25 35.67
N VAL A 17 -36.48 17.11 34.73
CA VAL A 17 -36.35 16.75 33.31
C VAL A 17 -35.04 15.96 33.19
N ALA A 18 -35.15 14.64 32.93
CA ALA A 18 -34.02 13.80 32.60
C ALA A 18 -33.52 14.16 31.19
N VAL A 19 -32.34 14.74 31.12
CA VAL A 19 -31.60 14.93 29.86
C VAL A 19 -31.14 13.54 29.39
N PRO A 20 -31.47 13.10 28.16
CA PRO A 20 -30.96 11.82 27.65
C PRO A 20 -29.44 11.96 27.49
N MET A 21 -28.69 11.17 28.26
CA MET A 21 -27.25 10.97 28.00
C MET A 21 -27.11 10.37 26.62
N SER A 22 -26.56 11.16 25.70
CA SER A 22 -26.06 10.68 24.41
C SER A 22 -25.07 9.54 24.69
N THR A 23 -25.44 8.34 24.31
CA THR A 23 -24.50 7.22 24.25
C THR A 23 -23.49 7.52 23.13
N ALA A 24 -22.34 8.10 23.52
CA ALA A 24 -21.20 8.18 22.64
C ALA A 24 -20.92 6.74 22.15
N SER A 25 -21.16 6.50 20.88
CA SER A 25 -20.76 5.28 20.20
C SER A 25 -19.27 5.08 20.49
N ARG A 26 -18.92 4.02 21.22
CA ARG A 26 -17.54 3.59 21.34
C ARG A 26 -17.11 3.22 19.92
N ALA A 27 -16.32 4.09 19.28
CA ALA A 27 -15.57 3.72 18.10
C ALA A 27 -14.80 2.43 18.46
N GLY A 28 -15.07 1.35 17.74
CA GLY A 28 -14.29 0.13 17.86
C GLY A 28 -12.82 0.44 17.61
N PRO A 29 -11.87 -0.43 17.96
CA PRO A 29 -10.46 -0.19 17.73
C PRO A 29 -10.26 0.20 16.27
N THR A 30 -9.69 1.39 16.06
CA THR A 30 -9.40 1.91 14.73
C THR A 30 -8.48 0.89 14.06
N ARG A 31 -9.01 0.18 13.06
CA ARG A 31 -8.23 -0.80 12.32
C ARG A 31 -7.06 -0.04 11.69
N VAL A 32 -5.85 -0.41 12.04
CA VAL A 32 -4.65 0.22 11.46
C VAL A 32 -4.70 -0.05 9.96
N THR A 33 -4.56 1.00 9.15
CA THR A 33 -4.51 0.88 7.68
C THR A 33 -3.33 -0.01 7.28
N GLU A 34 -3.62 -1.14 6.62
CA GLU A 34 -2.61 -2.13 6.23
C GLU A 34 -1.76 -1.62 5.05
N LEU A 35 -0.49 -2.03 5.03
CA LEU A 35 0.45 -1.81 3.91
C LEU A 35 0.64 -3.12 3.14
N HIS A 36 0.28 -3.13 1.87
CA HIS A 36 0.36 -4.31 1.01
C HIS A 36 1.27 -4.08 -0.19
N VAL A 37 2.04 -5.10 -0.54
CA VAL A 37 2.68 -5.23 -1.86
C VAL A 37 1.81 -6.13 -2.72
N HIS A 38 1.39 -5.64 -3.88
CA HIS A 38 0.65 -6.42 -4.86
C HIS A 38 1.37 -6.46 -6.20
N ASN A 39 1.24 -7.59 -6.90
CA ASN A 39 1.77 -7.78 -8.24
C ASN A 39 3.29 -7.54 -8.35
N PHE A 40 4.03 -7.90 -7.29
CA PHE A 40 5.48 -7.77 -7.29
C PHE A 40 6.11 -8.96 -8.00
N SER A 41 6.52 -8.73 -9.22
CA SER A 41 7.12 -9.76 -10.06
C SER A 41 8.57 -10.04 -9.66
N ILE A 42 8.92 -11.33 -9.59
CA ILE A 42 10.29 -11.81 -9.43
C ILE A 42 10.56 -12.92 -10.43
N SER A 43 11.81 -13.02 -10.87
CA SER A 43 12.27 -14.15 -11.67
C SER A 43 12.37 -15.44 -10.84
N LEU A 44 12.43 -16.58 -11.49
CA LEU A 44 12.61 -17.87 -10.80
C LEU A 44 13.92 -17.93 -10.00
N ASP A 45 14.95 -17.22 -10.45
CA ASP A 45 16.23 -17.06 -9.74
C ASP A 45 16.26 -15.89 -8.76
N GLY A 46 15.09 -15.26 -8.47
CA GLY A 46 14.85 -14.37 -7.33
C GLY A 46 15.19 -12.89 -7.53
N TYR A 47 15.23 -12.39 -8.76
CA TYR A 47 15.45 -10.98 -9.06
C TYR A 47 14.13 -10.25 -9.32
N GLY A 48 13.96 -9.06 -8.75
CA GLY A 48 12.80 -8.20 -8.97
C GLY A 48 12.98 -7.16 -10.09
N CYS A 49 14.20 -7.04 -10.62
CA CYS A 49 14.53 -6.29 -11.83
C CYS A 49 15.83 -6.83 -12.41
N GLY A 50 16.09 -6.53 -13.69
CA GLY A 50 17.36 -6.81 -14.34
C GLY A 50 18.46 -5.83 -13.90
N PRO A 51 19.73 -6.09 -14.27
CA PRO A 51 20.84 -5.19 -14.02
C PRO A 51 20.74 -3.95 -14.91
N SER A 52 21.50 -2.89 -14.53
CA SER A 52 21.71 -1.70 -15.37
C SER A 52 20.45 -0.93 -15.75
N GLN A 53 19.52 -0.72 -14.79
CA GLN A 53 18.34 0.13 -15.01
C GLN A 53 18.72 1.53 -15.54
N SER A 54 18.04 1.97 -16.59
CA SER A 54 18.23 3.25 -17.26
C SER A 54 16.90 3.80 -17.79
N LEU A 55 16.91 4.95 -18.47
CA LEU A 55 15.72 5.47 -19.17
C LEU A 55 15.25 4.57 -20.31
N ASP A 56 16.19 3.97 -21.02
CA ASP A 56 15.90 3.08 -22.15
C ASP A 56 15.52 1.67 -21.68
N GLU A 57 16.04 1.25 -20.50
CA GLU A 57 15.76 -0.04 -19.86
C GLU A 57 15.31 0.18 -18.40
N PRO A 58 14.10 0.70 -18.15
CA PRO A 58 13.66 1.09 -16.81
C PRO A 58 13.55 -0.08 -15.82
N LEU A 59 13.36 -1.29 -16.33
CA LEU A 59 13.33 -2.53 -15.55
C LEU A 59 14.67 -3.27 -15.52
N GLY A 60 15.71 -2.69 -16.14
CA GLY A 60 17.02 -3.33 -16.36
C GLY A 60 16.98 -4.40 -17.44
N SER A 61 18.16 -4.83 -17.88
CA SER A 61 18.30 -5.78 -19.01
C SER A 61 17.51 -7.06 -18.75
N GLY A 62 16.57 -7.37 -19.63
CA GLY A 62 15.66 -8.51 -19.57
C GLY A 62 14.58 -8.42 -18.50
N GLY A 63 14.51 -7.29 -17.78
CA GLY A 63 13.55 -7.10 -16.68
C GLY A 63 12.10 -6.93 -17.14
N GLU A 64 11.86 -6.55 -18.40
CA GLU A 64 10.53 -6.48 -19.01
C GLU A 64 9.81 -7.82 -19.01
N ARG A 65 10.54 -8.93 -19.12
CA ARG A 65 10.00 -10.29 -19.07
C ARG A 65 9.26 -10.61 -17.77
N LEU A 66 9.58 -9.91 -16.68
CA LEU A 66 8.89 -10.05 -15.40
C LEU A 66 7.45 -9.52 -15.43
N HIS A 67 7.10 -8.73 -16.44
CA HIS A 67 5.80 -8.06 -16.54
C HIS A 67 4.95 -8.55 -17.72
N GLU A 68 5.44 -9.48 -18.54
CA GLU A 68 4.69 -10.04 -19.67
C GLU A 68 3.38 -10.71 -19.26
N TRP A 69 3.29 -11.28 -18.06
CA TRP A 69 2.04 -11.84 -17.53
C TRP A 69 0.97 -10.78 -17.24
N ILE A 70 1.37 -9.53 -16.96
CA ILE A 70 0.46 -8.38 -16.80
C ILE A 70 0.09 -7.80 -18.16
N PHE A 71 1.06 -7.75 -19.08
CA PHE A 71 0.94 -7.15 -20.40
C PHE A 71 1.28 -8.18 -21.49
N PRO A 72 0.47 -9.25 -21.64
CA PRO A 72 0.74 -10.28 -22.63
C PRO A 72 0.62 -9.70 -24.04
N ALA A 73 1.48 -10.16 -24.96
CA ALA A 73 1.54 -9.66 -26.33
C ALA A 73 0.26 -9.90 -27.14
N ASP A 74 -0.49 -10.96 -26.83
CA ASP A 74 -1.80 -11.30 -27.41
C ASP A 74 -2.97 -10.56 -26.75
N GLY A 75 -2.72 -9.84 -25.66
CA GLY A 75 -3.73 -9.10 -24.90
C GLY A 75 -4.58 -9.95 -23.96
N ASP A 76 -4.44 -11.27 -23.96
CA ASP A 76 -5.26 -12.19 -23.19
C ASP A 76 -4.52 -12.67 -21.93
N ARG A 77 -5.00 -12.24 -20.76
CA ARG A 77 -4.55 -12.79 -19.46
C ARG A 77 -5.37 -14.01 -19.07
N ALA A 78 -4.71 -14.97 -18.42
CA ALA A 78 -5.43 -16.07 -17.81
C ALA A 78 -6.38 -15.53 -16.71
N PRO A 79 -7.56 -16.14 -16.47
CA PRO A 79 -8.51 -15.65 -15.47
C PRO A 79 -7.92 -15.52 -14.04
N VAL A 80 -6.96 -16.38 -13.69
CA VAL A 80 -6.26 -16.30 -12.41
C VAL A 80 -5.35 -15.07 -12.36
N ASP A 81 -4.63 -14.76 -13.43
CA ASP A 81 -3.75 -13.61 -13.52
C ASP A 81 -4.56 -12.31 -13.49
N GLU A 82 -5.68 -12.24 -14.23
CA GLU A 82 -6.60 -11.11 -14.20
C GLU A 82 -7.14 -10.83 -12.79
N ARG A 83 -7.50 -11.87 -12.03
CA ARG A 83 -7.95 -11.75 -10.64
C ARG A 83 -6.88 -11.10 -9.75
N PHE A 84 -5.60 -11.45 -9.93
CA PHE A 84 -4.52 -10.87 -9.14
C PHE A 84 -4.19 -9.44 -9.58
N VAL A 85 -4.25 -9.13 -10.87
CA VAL A 85 -4.10 -7.76 -11.37
C VAL A 85 -5.19 -6.86 -10.78
N SER A 86 -6.46 -7.27 -10.85
CA SER A 86 -7.61 -6.52 -10.32
C SER A 86 -7.50 -6.30 -8.81
N ARG A 87 -7.14 -7.33 -8.03
CA ARG A 87 -6.90 -7.22 -6.59
C ARG A 87 -5.81 -6.20 -6.25
N GLY A 88 -4.83 -6.03 -7.11
CA GLY A 88 -3.71 -5.11 -6.88
C GLY A 88 -4.10 -3.62 -6.88
N VAL A 89 -5.32 -3.29 -7.31
CA VAL A 89 -5.84 -1.93 -7.35
C VAL A 89 -7.13 -1.75 -6.53
N GLU A 90 -7.80 -2.84 -6.21
CA GLU A 90 -9.06 -2.80 -5.46
C GLU A 90 -8.87 -2.33 -4.01
N GLY A 91 -9.66 -1.35 -3.58
CA GLY A 91 -9.64 -0.85 -2.21
C GLY A 91 -8.38 -0.09 -1.81
N VAL A 92 -7.49 0.23 -2.76
CA VAL A 92 -6.31 1.05 -2.52
C VAL A 92 -6.70 2.52 -2.34
N GLY A 93 -6.18 3.14 -1.27
CA GLY A 93 -6.44 4.54 -0.94
C GLY A 93 -5.26 5.47 -1.14
N ALA A 94 -4.05 4.92 -1.11
CA ALA A 94 -2.81 5.63 -1.38
C ALA A 94 -1.74 4.64 -1.85
N THR A 95 -0.73 5.15 -2.55
CA THR A 95 0.41 4.34 -3.02
C THR A 95 1.72 4.93 -2.53
N ILE A 96 2.66 4.08 -2.14
CA ILE A 96 4.05 4.45 -1.89
C ILE A 96 4.91 3.81 -2.98
N MET A 97 5.90 4.53 -3.50
CA MET A 97 6.87 3.98 -4.44
C MET A 97 8.26 4.57 -4.24
N GLY A 98 9.27 3.83 -4.64
CA GLY A 98 10.65 4.32 -4.66
C GLY A 98 10.93 5.22 -5.86
N ARG A 99 11.96 6.04 -5.75
CA ARG A 99 12.43 6.96 -6.80
C ARG A 99 12.59 6.28 -8.16
N ASN A 100 13.19 5.08 -8.19
CA ASN A 100 13.42 4.38 -9.46
C ASN A 100 12.13 3.94 -10.16
N MET A 101 11.06 3.68 -9.41
CA MET A 101 9.76 3.36 -10.00
C MET A 101 9.10 4.60 -10.61
N PHE A 102 9.30 5.78 -10.03
CA PHE A 102 8.85 7.04 -10.59
C PHE A 102 9.72 7.48 -11.79
N GLY A 103 11.02 7.24 -11.73
CA GLY A 103 11.98 7.53 -12.79
C GLY A 103 13.36 7.01 -12.44
N PRO A 104 14.05 6.27 -13.32
CA PRO A 104 15.29 5.52 -13.01
C PRO A 104 16.51 6.41 -12.89
N VAL A 105 16.40 7.70 -13.11
CA VAL A 105 17.52 8.63 -13.00
C VAL A 105 17.64 9.12 -11.57
N ARG A 106 18.85 9.04 -11.05
CA ARG A 106 19.23 9.43 -9.68
C ARG A 106 19.81 10.83 -9.70
N GLY A 107 19.92 11.47 -8.53
CA GLY A 107 20.44 12.81 -8.38
C GLY A 107 19.35 13.90 -8.29
N PRO A 108 19.76 15.16 -8.24
CA PRO A 108 18.86 16.31 -8.23
C PRO A 108 17.91 16.31 -9.41
N TRP A 109 16.70 16.85 -9.19
CA TRP A 109 15.66 16.86 -10.23
C TRP A 109 16.03 17.75 -11.42
N GLU A 110 16.79 18.82 -11.17
CA GLU A 110 17.22 19.78 -12.17
C GLU A 110 18.19 19.17 -13.21
N GLU A 111 18.98 18.20 -12.78
CA GLU A 111 19.92 17.50 -13.66
C GLU A 111 19.24 16.52 -14.60
N PHE A 112 18.07 16.04 -14.24
CA PHE A 112 17.37 15.00 -15.00
C PHE A 112 16.19 15.51 -15.83
N GLY A 113 15.57 16.58 -15.41
CA GLY A 113 14.36 17.11 -16.00
C GLY A 113 13.35 17.48 -14.91
N ALA A 114 13.32 18.75 -14.58
CA ALA A 114 12.34 19.30 -13.65
C ALA A 114 10.89 18.99 -14.11
N ASP A 115 10.70 18.76 -15.41
CA ASP A 115 9.41 18.51 -16.05
C ASP A 115 9.02 17.00 -16.06
N TRP A 116 9.86 16.12 -15.53
CA TRP A 116 9.52 14.69 -15.47
C TRP A 116 8.34 14.41 -14.55
N THR A 117 7.29 13.81 -15.08
CA THR A 117 6.02 13.53 -14.37
C THR A 117 5.73 12.03 -14.15
N GLY A 118 6.72 11.18 -14.41
CA GLY A 118 6.58 9.71 -14.32
C GLY A 118 6.38 9.05 -15.68
N TRP A 119 6.16 7.74 -15.67
CA TRP A 119 6.05 6.92 -16.88
C TRP A 119 4.65 6.86 -17.48
N TRP A 120 3.62 7.33 -16.76
CA TRP A 120 2.21 7.02 -17.02
C TRP A 120 1.49 8.08 -17.88
N GLY A 121 2.20 9.08 -18.43
CA GLY A 121 1.58 10.17 -19.17
C GLY A 121 0.75 11.10 -18.29
N ASP A 122 -0.21 11.80 -18.89
CA ASP A 122 -0.95 12.88 -18.23
C ASP A 122 -2.03 12.38 -17.25
N ASP A 123 -2.53 11.15 -17.42
CA ASP A 123 -3.57 10.54 -16.59
C ASP A 123 -3.08 9.20 -16.00
N PRO A 124 -2.26 9.23 -14.93
CA PRO A 124 -1.74 8.04 -14.27
C PRO A 124 -2.87 7.19 -13.65
N PRO A 125 -2.76 5.84 -13.67
CA PRO A 125 -3.84 4.93 -13.28
C PRO A 125 -4.04 4.79 -11.76
N PHE A 126 -3.55 5.74 -10.97
CA PHE A 126 -3.67 5.66 -9.51
C PHE A 126 -4.95 6.30 -9.00
N HIS A 127 -5.32 7.49 -9.49
CA HIS A 127 -6.51 8.26 -9.10
C HIS A 127 -6.59 8.52 -7.58
N HIS A 128 -5.44 8.61 -6.92
CA HIS A 128 -5.24 8.90 -5.50
C HIS A 128 -3.81 9.41 -5.25
N ASP A 129 -3.50 9.81 -4.01
CA ASP A 129 -2.18 10.30 -3.62
C ASP A 129 -1.11 9.21 -3.73
N VAL A 130 0.04 9.57 -4.31
CA VAL A 130 1.21 8.70 -4.50
C VAL A 130 2.42 9.34 -3.84
N PHE A 131 3.04 8.63 -2.90
CA PHE A 131 4.19 9.10 -2.13
C PHE A 131 5.47 8.49 -2.70
N VAL A 132 6.32 9.33 -3.28
CA VAL A 132 7.57 8.93 -3.93
C VAL A 132 8.73 9.14 -2.95
N LEU A 133 9.35 8.05 -2.49
CA LEU A 133 10.54 8.08 -1.64
C LEU A 133 11.76 8.55 -2.44
N THR A 134 12.39 9.62 -2.00
CA THR A 134 13.53 10.24 -2.67
C THR A 134 14.45 10.94 -1.66
N HIS A 135 15.69 11.21 -2.06
CA HIS A 135 16.63 12.06 -1.28
C HIS A 135 16.61 13.53 -1.71
N HIS A 136 15.88 13.87 -2.77
CA HIS A 136 15.82 15.20 -3.34
C HIS A 136 14.39 15.73 -3.29
N ALA A 137 14.19 16.80 -2.55
CA ALA A 137 12.88 17.45 -2.41
C ALA A 137 12.40 18.01 -3.76
N ARG A 138 11.07 17.94 -3.96
CA ARG A 138 10.38 18.51 -5.10
C ARG A 138 8.97 18.91 -4.68
N PRO A 139 8.39 19.99 -5.23
CA PRO A 139 6.97 20.28 -5.05
C PRO A 139 6.10 19.12 -5.56
N PRO A 140 4.91 18.90 -4.97
CA PRO A 140 3.96 17.92 -5.48
C PRO A 140 3.62 18.17 -6.96
N VAL A 141 3.31 17.10 -7.68
CA VAL A 141 2.89 17.14 -9.09
C VAL A 141 1.47 16.60 -9.18
N GLU A 142 0.53 17.50 -9.48
CA GLU A 142 -0.86 17.15 -9.73
C GLU A 142 -1.03 16.70 -11.18
N MET A 143 -1.69 15.54 -11.36
CA MET A 143 -1.95 14.93 -12.66
C MET A 143 -3.46 14.90 -12.96
N ALA A 144 -3.83 14.68 -14.20
CA ALA A 144 -5.21 14.39 -14.53
C ALA A 144 -5.74 13.15 -13.79
N GLY A 145 -7.06 12.99 -13.73
CA GLY A 145 -7.70 11.83 -13.09
C GLY A 145 -7.57 11.75 -11.57
N GLY A 146 -7.00 12.79 -10.90
CA GLY A 146 -6.94 12.86 -9.45
C GLY A 146 -5.73 12.17 -8.81
N THR A 147 -4.68 11.88 -9.58
CA THR A 147 -3.39 11.44 -9.04
C THR A 147 -2.55 12.66 -8.64
N THR A 148 -1.98 12.65 -7.42
CA THR A 148 -0.96 13.62 -7.00
C THR A 148 0.28 12.89 -6.53
N PHE A 149 1.44 13.20 -7.11
CA PHE A 149 2.72 12.70 -6.65
C PHE A 149 3.32 13.62 -5.60
N HIS A 150 3.55 13.10 -4.39
CA HIS A 150 4.22 13.77 -3.27
C HIS A 150 5.62 13.19 -3.11
N PHE A 151 6.63 14.05 -2.94
CA PHE A 151 8.03 13.62 -2.85
C PHE A 151 8.49 13.66 -1.39
N VAL A 152 8.72 12.49 -0.80
CA VAL A 152 9.04 12.32 0.63
C VAL A 152 10.52 12.08 0.81
N THR A 153 11.17 12.93 1.62
CA THR A 153 12.62 12.86 1.93
C THR A 153 12.91 12.33 3.33
N ASP A 154 11.89 12.20 4.18
CA ASP A 154 12.03 11.92 5.62
C ASP A 154 11.98 10.41 5.94
N GLY A 155 12.12 9.56 4.91
CA GLY A 155 12.23 8.11 5.07
C GLY A 155 10.91 7.35 4.95
N ILE A 156 11.02 6.03 5.17
CA ILE A 156 9.93 5.08 4.91
C ILE A 156 8.78 5.20 5.92
N GLU A 157 9.06 5.53 7.17
CA GLU A 157 8.06 5.69 8.22
C GLU A 157 7.20 6.92 7.96
N ALA A 158 7.81 8.07 7.61
CA ALA A 158 7.10 9.29 7.27
C ALA A 158 6.21 9.10 6.03
N ALA A 159 6.74 8.44 4.99
CA ALA A 159 5.94 8.11 3.81
C ALA A 159 4.74 7.22 4.12
N LEU A 160 4.89 6.26 5.04
CA LEU A 160 3.80 5.39 5.47
C LEU A 160 2.74 6.14 6.28
N GLU A 161 3.14 7.05 7.16
CA GLU A 161 2.23 7.88 7.93
C GLU A 161 1.36 8.76 7.02
N HIS A 162 1.98 9.49 6.10
CA HIS A 162 1.28 10.30 5.10
C HIS A 162 0.34 9.46 4.22
N ALA A 163 0.80 8.30 3.77
CA ALA A 163 0.00 7.43 2.93
C ALA A 163 -1.21 6.84 3.70
N ARG A 164 -1.04 6.48 4.97
CA ARG A 164 -2.15 6.02 5.83
C ARG A 164 -3.20 7.10 6.06
N GLU A 165 -2.77 8.33 6.28
CA GLU A 165 -3.66 9.47 6.41
C GLU A 165 -4.46 9.69 5.12
N ALA A 166 -3.80 9.78 3.97
CA ALA A 166 -4.42 9.95 2.66
C ALA A 166 -5.33 8.77 2.27
N ALA A 167 -4.98 7.54 2.67
CA ALA A 167 -5.78 6.37 2.37
C ALA A 167 -7.16 6.36 3.05
N GLY A 168 -7.36 7.12 4.14
CA GLY A 168 -8.65 7.26 4.81
C GLY A 168 -9.25 5.94 5.29
N GLY A 169 -8.42 5.02 5.81
CA GLY A 169 -8.82 3.68 6.28
C GLY A 169 -8.84 2.60 5.20
N ARG A 170 -8.56 2.96 3.93
CA ARG A 170 -8.35 2.00 2.84
C ARG A 170 -6.90 1.47 2.88
N THR A 171 -6.61 0.44 2.09
CA THR A 171 -5.27 -0.15 2.00
C THR A 171 -4.27 0.85 1.39
N VAL A 172 -3.06 0.88 1.94
CA VAL A 172 -1.90 1.51 1.29
C VAL A 172 -1.19 0.46 0.44
N ARG A 173 -0.92 0.79 -0.83
CA ARG A 173 -0.15 -0.06 -1.73
C ARG A 173 1.32 0.36 -1.73
N LEU A 174 2.24 -0.59 -1.54
CA LEU A 174 3.66 -0.42 -1.84
C LEU A 174 3.91 -0.90 -3.27
N GLY A 175 4.14 0.03 -4.20
CA GLY A 175 4.28 -0.27 -5.62
C GLY A 175 5.64 -0.88 -6.01
N GLY A 176 6.68 -0.60 -5.21
CA GLY A 176 8.06 -1.03 -5.50
C GLY A 176 9.03 0.19 -5.50
N GLY A 177 10.31 0.18 -6.01
CA GLY A 177 11.04 -0.99 -6.52
C GLY A 177 11.63 -1.90 -5.46
N VAL A 178 12.55 -2.73 -5.87
CA VAL A 178 13.16 -3.78 -5.03
C VAL A 178 13.71 -3.23 -3.72
N ALA A 179 14.58 -2.23 -3.78
CA ALA A 179 15.18 -1.62 -2.59
C ALA A 179 14.14 -1.02 -1.63
N THR A 180 13.03 -0.49 -2.14
CA THR A 180 11.94 0.04 -1.33
C THR A 180 11.19 -1.07 -0.61
N VAL A 181 10.79 -2.13 -1.32
CA VAL A 181 10.15 -3.31 -0.72
C VAL A 181 11.04 -3.92 0.36
N GLN A 182 12.35 -4.04 0.10
CA GLN A 182 13.32 -4.57 1.04
C GLN A 182 13.40 -3.73 2.34
N GLN A 183 13.35 -2.40 2.24
CA GLN A 183 13.37 -1.52 3.41
C GLN A 183 12.14 -1.74 4.30
N TYR A 184 10.94 -1.79 3.72
CA TYR A 184 9.69 -2.04 4.46
C TYR A 184 9.65 -3.45 5.07
N LEU A 185 10.16 -4.47 4.37
CA LEU A 185 10.31 -5.82 4.91
C LEU A 185 11.25 -5.83 6.12
N ARG A 186 12.43 -5.20 5.99
CA ARG A 186 13.43 -5.13 7.07
C ARG A 186 12.91 -4.40 8.30
N ALA A 187 12.14 -3.33 8.10
CA ALA A 187 11.52 -2.56 9.17
C ALA A 187 10.28 -3.26 9.78
N GLY A 188 9.82 -4.36 9.21
CA GLY A 188 8.63 -5.07 9.68
C GLY A 188 7.33 -4.29 9.53
N LEU A 189 7.25 -3.39 8.55
CA LEU A 189 6.11 -2.50 8.33
C LEU A 189 5.10 -3.03 7.29
N LEU A 190 5.44 -4.13 6.61
CA LEU A 190 4.59 -4.72 5.58
C LEU A 190 3.66 -5.78 6.18
N ASP A 191 2.38 -5.75 5.83
CA ASP A 191 1.34 -6.66 6.34
C ASP A 191 1.04 -7.80 5.36
N GLU A 192 1.04 -7.53 4.06
CA GLU A 192 0.78 -8.51 3.00
C GLU A 192 1.76 -8.34 1.82
N LEU A 193 2.22 -9.46 1.28
CA LEU A 193 3.12 -9.52 0.13
C LEU A 193 2.57 -10.51 -0.89
N HIS A 194 2.21 -10.02 -2.07
CA HIS A 194 1.89 -10.86 -3.21
C HIS A 194 3.07 -10.85 -4.19
N LEU A 195 3.67 -12.02 -4.37
CA LEU A 195 4.72 -12.29 -5.34
C LEU A 195 4.13 -12.94 -6.58
N ALA A 196 4.51 -12.43 -7.73
CA ALA A 196 4.30 -13.06 -9.02
C ALA A 196 5.64 -13.69 -9.47
N VAL A 197 5.80 -14.99 -9.25
CA VAL A 197 7.05 -15.72 -9.60
C VAL A 197 6.98 -16.12 -11.06
N VAL A 198 7.72 -15.39 -11.88
CA VAL A 198 7.75 -15.57 -13.33
C VAL A 198 8.79 -16.66 -13.69
N PRO A 199 8.47 -17.65 -14.54
CA PRO A 199 9.37 -18.76 -14.88
C PRO A 199 10.46 -18.34 -15.88
N VAL A 200 11.19 -17.26 -15.58
CA VAL A 200 12.33 -16.74 -16.32
C VAL A 200 13.56 -16.68 -15.41
N LEU A 201 14.75 -16.75 -16.02
CA LEU A 201 16.02 -16.54 -15.34
C LEU A 201 16.62 -15.24 -15.85
N LEU A 202 16.99 -14.34 -14.95
CA LEU A 202 17.65 -13.07 -15.27
C LEU A 202 19.17 -13.14 -15.11
N GLY A 203 19.66 -13.97 -14.19
CA GLY A 203 21.09 -14.13 -13.93
C GLY A 203 21.76 -12.94 -13.24
N GLY A 204 21.05 -11.83 -13.02
CA GLY A 204 21.55 -10.60 -12.40
C GLY A 204 20.44 -9.61 -12.11
N GLY A 205 20.75 -8.57 -11.31
CA GLY A 205 19.80 -7.54 -10.92
C GLY A 205 19.68 -7.36 -9.41
N GLU A 206 18.55 -6.85 -8.92
CA GLU A 206 18.30 -6.62 -7.50
C GLU A 206 17.41 -7.72 -6.91
N ARG A 207 17.78 -8.24 -5.73
CA ARG A 207 17.06 -9.28 -5.00
C ARG A 207 16.32 -8.71 -3.82
N PRO A 208 14.98 -8.86 -3.73
CA PRO A 208 14.20 -8.27 -2.64
C PRO A 208 14.43 -8.93 -1.27
N PHE A 209 14.89 -10.19 -1.22
CA PHE A 209 14.98 -10.97 0.02
C PHE A 209 16.39 -11.13 0.58
N ASP A 210 17.40 -10.57 -0.08
CA ASP A 210 18.77 -10.69 0.38
C ASP A 210 19.00 -9.87 1.67
N GLY A 211 19.67 -10.50 2.64
CA GLY A 211 20.07 -9.86 3.89
C GLY A 211 18.93 -9.50 4.85
N LEU A 212 17.76 -10.14 4.73
CA LEU A 212 16.61 -9.88 5.60
C LEU A 212 16.62 -10.75 6.87
N GLY A 213 17.31 -11.88 6.87
CA GLY A 213 17.44 -12.74 8.06
C GLY A 213 16.08 -13.10 8.69
N SER A 214 15.93 -12.84 9.98
CA SER A 214 14.72 -13.15 10.76
C SER A 214 13.50 -12.28 10.39
N ALA A 215 13.65 -11.22 9.63
CA ALA A 215 12.51 -10.38 9.21
C ALA A 215 11.47 -11.15 8.36
N LEU A 216 11.84 -12.35 7.87
CA LEU A 216 10.95 -13.21 7.10
C LEU A 216 10.35 -14.37 7.91
N ALA A 217 10.65 -14.51 9.20
CA ALA A 217 10.26 -15.68 9.99
C ALA A 217 8.74 -15.80 10.20
N ASP A 218 8.01 -14.69 10.27
CA ASP A 218 6.60 -14.64 10.65
C ASP A 218 5.65 -14.59 9.45
N TRP A 219 6.13 -14.96 8.26
CA TRP A 219 5.31 -14.92 7.05
C TRP A 219 4.66 -16.28 6.76
N GLN A 220 3.36 -16.28 6.47
CA GLN A 220 2.59 -17.47 6.13
C GLN A 220 2.03 -17.36 4.72
N CYS A 221 2.14 -18.43 3.93
CA CYS A 221 1.49 -18.52 2.64
C CYS A 221 -0.02 -18.72 2.84
N VAL A 222 -0.80 -17.73 2.41
CA VAL A 222 -2.27 -17.74 2.51
C VAL A 222 -2.96 -18.06 1.19
N GLU A 223 -2.24 -17.94 0.07
CA GLU A 223 -2.76 -18.32 -1.25
C GLU A 223 -1.59 -18.67 -2.18
N PHE A 224 -1.75 -19.77 -2.92
CA PHE A 224 -0.86 -20.17 -3.99
C PHE A 224 -1.69 -20.56 -5.22
N ALA A 225 -1.48 -19.88 -6.34
CA ALA A 225 -2.27 -20.09 -7.55
C ALA A 225 -1.39 -19.94 -8.80
N PRO A 226 -1.07 -21.03 -9.51
CA PRO A 226 -0.27 -20.95 -10.73
C PRO A 226 -1.13 -20.71 -11.97
N SER A 227 -0.55 -20.02 -12.95
CA SER A 227 -0.96 -20.02 -14.35
C SER A 227 0.14 -20.63 -15.23
N ARG A 228 0.00 -20.50 -16.57
CA ARG A 228 1.09 -20.86 -17.48
C ARG A 228 2.22 -19.83 -17.51
N ALA A 229 1.90 -18.58 -17.20
CA ALA A 229 2.81 -17.45 -17.28
C ALA A 229 3.51 -17.17 -15.93
N VAL A 230 2.86 -17.48 -14.80
CA VAL A 230 3.32 -17.02 -13.49
C VAL A 230 2.76 -17.88 -12.36
N ALA A 231 3.48 -18.01 -11.25
CA ALA A 231 2.95 -18.55 -10.01
C ALA A 231 2.72 -17.41 -9.00
N HIS A 232 1.45 -17.22 -8.61
CA HIS A 232 1.08 -16.23 -7.60
C HIS A 232 1.23 -16.82 -6.21
N VAL A 233 2.01 -16.14 -5.36
CA VAL A 233 2.23 -16.52 -3.95
C VAL A 233 1.85 -15.32 -3.09
N ARG A 234 0.78 -15.46 -2.31
CA ARG A 234 0.37 -14.42 -1.37
C ARG A 234 0.75 -14.82 0.04
N LEU A 235 1.51 -13.96 0.68
CA LEU A 235 2.01 -14.12 2.03
C LEU A 235 1.37 -13.06 2.93
N ARG A 236 0.99 -13.43 4.13
CA ARG A 236 0.62 -12.50 5.19
C ARG A 236 1.52 -12.67 6.39
N ARG A 237 1.79 -11.56 7.04
CA ARG A 237 2.48 -11.57 8.31
C ARG A 237 1.56 -12.14 9.38
N ALA A 238 2.05 -13.11 10.17
CA ALA A 238 1.30 -13.61 11.30
C ALA A 238 1.04 -12.46 12.29
N ALA A 239 -0.20 -12.36 12.79
CA ALA A 239 -0.47 -11.44 13.90
C ALA A 239 0.42 -11.84 15.08
N ALA A 240 1.08 -10.85 15.72
CA ALA A 240 1.78 -11.12 16.94
C ALA A 240 0.77 -11.65 17.97
N ASP A 241 0.90 -12.91 18.38
CA ASP A 241 0.10 -13.48 19.46
C ASP A 241 0.47 -12.76 20.77
N PHE A 242 -0.35 -11.81 21.18
CA PHE A 242 -0.21 -11.13 22.49
C PHE A 242 -0.56 -12.04 23.68
N ASP A 243 -0.84 -13.33 23.47
CA ASP A 243 -1.41 -14.24 24.47
C ASP A 243 -0.36 -15.14 25.18
N THR A 244 0.94 -14.96 24.97
CA THR A 244 1.95 -15.83 25.61
C THR A 244 2.81 -15.16 26.70
N MET A 245 2.40 -14.01 27.25
CA MET A 245 3.07 -13.40 28.41
C MET A 245 2.17 -13.43 29.66
N GLY A 246 1.63 -14.61 29.99
CA GLY A 246 0.78 -14.80 31.16
C GLY A 246 0.70 -16.26 31.60
N ALA A 247 1.86 -16.84 31.97
CA ALA A 247 1.91 -18.08 32.77
C ALA A 247 3.17 -18.07 33.65
#